data_405ee5a2f682afcf834fe85cc8f9ff9b
#
_entry.id   405ee5a2f682afcf834fe85cc8f9ff9b
#
_cell.length_a   1.000
_cell.length_b   1.000
_cell.length_c   1.000
_cell.angle_alpha   90.00
_cell.angle_beta   90.00
_cell.angle_gamma   90.00
#
_symmetry.space_group_name_H-M   'P 1'
#
loop_
_entity.id
_entity.type
_entity.pdbx_description
1 polymer ?
#
loop_
_entity_poly.entity_id
_entity_poly.type
_entity_poly.pdbx_seq_one_letter_code
_entity_poly.pdbx_strand_id
1 'polypeptide(L)'
;FKIIIDNINVNNYDFNTNFKSNKKAEYLERVTYICPVCKSKHTLHSKGDFLTCSNCNLKVKYNENLLLTSENKEFKFKTVADWYNYQIDCVKNEEFDDNIIYQDDILLSMPRLFKSRKKIGKGKFIAYKDRFEVELKNNKKVFEFDNIEAVTLLGKKKMNIYYNNETYQVFGDKKLNLLKYMHLHYIIKNKGKEDDYEFLGL
;
A
#
# COMPACT_ATOMS: atom_id res chain seq x y z
N PHE A 1 18.45 21.24 -1.47
CA PHE A 1 17.88 19.92 -1.10
C PHE A 1 17.14 20.01 0.25
N LYS A 2 17.78 20.51 1.32
CA LYS A 2 17.19 20.65 2.66
C LYS A 2 15.88 21.48 2.63
N ILE A 3 15.85 22.60 1.91
CA ILE A 3 14.66 23.46 1.78
C ILE A 3 13.48 22.72 1.13
N ILE A 4 13.74 21.84 0.15
CA ILE A 4 12.68 21.04 -0.49
C ILE A 4 12.13 20.01 0.50
N ILE A 5 13.01 19.29 1.21
CA ILE A 5 12.61 18.30 2.21
C ILE A 5 11.79 18.95 3.32
N ASP A 6 12.22 20.10 3.85
CA ASP A 6 11.52 20.82 4.90
C ASP A 6 10.11 21.28 4.47
N ASN A 7 9.94 21.66 3.18
CA ASN A 7 8.64 22.11 2.66
C ASN A 7 7.67 20.98 2.32
N ILE A 8 8.15 19.77 2.06
CA ILE A 8 7.28 18.60 1.79
C ILE A 8 7.03 17.75 3.03
N ASN A 9 7.73 18.01 4.13
CA ASN A 9 7.55 17.26 5.37
C ASN A 9 6.20 17.61 6.01
N VAL A 10 5.35 16.61 6.22
CA VAL A 10 4.02 16.77 6.82
C VAL A 10 4.06 17.40 8.21
N ASN A 11 5.14 17.26 8.94
CA ASN A 11 5.32 17.86 10.27
C ASN A 11 5.46 19.40 10.22
N ASN A 12 5.83 19.95 9.06
CA ASN A 12 5.96 21.39 8.84
C ASN A 12 4.72 21.99 8.15
N TYR A 13 3.68 21.17 7.94
CA TYR A 13 2.46 21.61 7.28
C TYR A 13 1.61 22.51 8.20
N ASP A 14 1.14 23.63 7.65
CA ASP A 14 0.19 24.51 8.34
C ASP A 14 -1.24 23.95 8.26
N PHE A 15 -1.68 23.32 9.35
CA PHE A 15 -3.03 22.74 9.48
C PHE A 15 -4.15 23.77 9.65
N ASN A 16 -3.87 25.07 9.58
CA ASN A 16 -4.89 26.13 9.55
C ASN A 16 -5.54 26.30 8.16
N THR A 17 -4.92 25.76 7.11
CA THR A 17 -5.49 25.79 5.76
C THR A 17 -6.59 24.75 5.62
N ASN A 18 -7.74 25.15 5.06
CA ASN A 18 -8.88 24.27 4.83
C ASN A 18 -9.09 23.96 3.35
N PHE A 19 -9.22 22.68 3.02
CA PHE A 19 -9.48 22.17 1.68
C PHE A 19 -10.91 21.63 1.57
N LYS A 20 -11.77 22.32 0.84
CA LYS A 20 -13.17 21.91 0.68
C LYS A 20 -13.30 20.77 -0.33
N SER A 21 -13.90 19.67 0.08
CA SER A 21 -14.26 18.54 -0.77
C SER A 21 -15.33 17.70 -0.10
N ASN A 22 -16.24 17.13 -0.88
CA ASN A 22 -17.24 16.17 -0.40
C ASN A 22 -16.71 14.71 -0.40
N LYS A 23 -15.43 14.52 -0.72
CA LYS A 23 -14.81 13.21 -0.93
C LYS A 23 -13.38 13.20 -0.37
N LYS A 24 -13.18 13.82 0.79
CA LYS A 24 -11.85 13.99 1.37
C LYS A 24 -11.16 12.66 1.69
N ALA A 25 -11.91 11.71 2.23
CA ALA A 25 -11.38 10.39 2.59
C ALA A 25 -11.42 9.36 1.45
N GLU A 26 -12.01 9.69 0.29
CA GLU A 26 -12.14 8.74 -0.82
C GLU A 26 -10.79 8.14 -1.23
N TYR A 27 -10.74 6.81 -1.19
CA TYR A 27 -9.55 6.01 -1.53
C TYR A 27 -8.39 6.06 -0.52
N LEU A 28 -8.58 6.51 0.71
CA LEU A 28 -7.56 6.41 1.77
C LEU A 28 -7.17 4.95 2.06
N GLU A 29 -8.07 3.98 1.83
CA GLU A 29 -7.77 2.55 1.93
C GLU A 29 -6.65 2.08 1.00
N ARG A 30 -6.22 2.88 0.03
CA ARG A 30 -5.04 2.59 -0.81
C ARG A 30 -3.73 2.89 -0.10
N VAL A 31 -3.78 3.70 0.95
CA VAL A 31 -2.61 4.11 1.74
C VAL A 31 -2.63 3.44 3.11
N THR A 32 -3.82 3.34 3.72
CA THR A 32 -4.02 2.71 5.02
C THR A 32 -4.64 1.32 4.83
N TYR A 33 -4.04 0.26 5.39
CA TYR A 33 -4.49 -1.13 5.21
C TYR A 33 -4.51 -1.96 6.49
N ILE A 34 -4.01 -1.42 7.61
CA ILE A 34 -4.10 -2.04 8.93
C ILE A 34 -4.96 -1.15 9.82
N CYS A 35 -6.02 -1.71 10.39
CA CYS A 35 -6.82 -1.01 11.38
C CYS A 35 -6.03 -0.83 12.68
N PRO A 36 -5.87 0.39 13.22
CA PRO A 36 -5.05 0.61 14.41
C PRO A 36 -5.69 0.10 15.71
N VAL A 37 -7.00 -0.12 15.71
CA VAL A 37 -7.74 -0.58 16.89
C VAL A 37 -7.75 -2.11 16.95
N CYS A 38 -8.25 -2.79 15.92
CA CYS A 38 -8.39 -4.25 15.93
C CYS A 38 -7.28 -4.98 15.17
N LYS A 39 -6.29 -4.27 14.60
CA LYS A 39 -5.15 -4.78 13.82
C LYS A 39 -5.53 -5.61 12.59
N SER A 40 -6.83 -5.69 12.27
CA SER A 40 -7.30 -6.41 11.07
C SER A 40 -6.80 -5.74 9.80
N LYS A 41 -6.41 -6.58 8.83
CA LYS A 41 -6.01 -6.17 7.48
C LYS A 41 -7.21 -6.24 6.53
N HIS A 42 -7.23 -5.43 5.46
CA HIS A 42 -8.28 -5.43 4.42
C HIS A 42 -9.70 -5.05 4.88
N THR A 43 -9.85 -4.47 6.04
CA THR A 43 -11.15 -4.13 6.64
C THR A 43 -11.48 -2.65 6.57
N LEU A 44 -10.59 -1.84 5.98
CA LEU A 44 -10.76 -0.40 5.87
C LEU A 44 -11.46 -0.01 4.57
N HIS A 45 -12.49 0.82 4.68
CA HIS A 45 -13.32 1.29 3.57
C HIS A 45 -13.58 2.79 3.68
N SER A 46 -13.28 3.52 2.62
CA SER A 46 -13.52 4.97 2.55
C SER A 46 -14.80 5.30 1.81
N LYS A 47 -15.50 6.32 2.30
CA LYS A 47 -16.65 6.93 1.62
C LYS A 47 -16.83 8.36 2.10
N GLY A 48 -16.86 9.31 1.16
CA GLY A 48 -17.01 10.74 1.47
C GLY A 48 -15.86 11.24 2.34
N ASP A 49 -16.18 11.64 3.56
CA ASP A 49 -15.21 12.17 4.52
C ASP A 49 -14.70 11.14 5.54
N PHE A 50 -15.16 9.91 5.44
CA PHE A 50 -14.93 8.91 6.47
C PHE A 50 -14.16 7.70 5.92
N LEU A 51 -13.29 7.17 6.78
CA LEU A 51 -12.69 5.84 6.69
C LEU A 51 -13.25 4.99 7.83
N THR A 52 -13.75 3.80 7.52
CA THR A 52 -14.40 2.89 8.48
C THR A 52 -13.74 1.52 8.43
N CYS A 53 -13.69 0.84 9.58
CA CYS A 53 -13.28 -0.55 9.68
C CYS A 53 -14.50 -1.45 9.77
N SER A 54 -14.65 -2.42 8.88
CA SER A 54 -15.79 -3.36 8.90
C SER A 54 -15.70 -4.41 10.02
N ASN A 55 -14.53 -4.57 10.67
CA ASN A 55 -14.34 -5.55 11.73
C ASN A 55 -14.67 -4.99 13.14
N CYS A 56 -14.22 -3.78 13.46
CA CYS A 56 -14.42 -3.19 14.80
C CYS A 56 -15.27 -1.92 14.80
N ASN A 57 -15.86 -1.56 13.65
CA ASN A 57 -16.67 -0.36 13.46
C ASN A 57 -15.93 0.96 13.76
N LEU A 58 -14.59 0.96 13.81
CA LEU A 58 -13.83 2.22 13.88
C LEU A 58 -14.29 3.15 12.76
N LYS A 59 -14.58 4.39 13.11
CA LYS A 59 -14.94 5.45 12.17
C LYS A 59 -14.00 6.64 12.36
N VAL A 60 -13.28 7.00 11.32
CA VAL A 60 -12.31 8.10 11.29
C VAL A 60 -12.77 9.12 10.27
N LYS A 61 -12.87 10.37 10.67
CA LYS A 61 -13.16 11.49 9.78
C LYS A 61 -11.85 12.12 9.29
N TYR A 62 -11.75 12.36 7.99
CA TYR A 62 -10.69 13.16 7.40
C TYR A 62 -11.21 14.59 7.20
N ASN A 63 -10.68 15.51 7.96
CA ASN A 63 -11.16 16.90 8.03
C ASN A 63 -10.57 17.75 6.89
N GLU A 64 -11.13 18.96 6.73
CA GLU A 64 -10.69 19.91 5.70
C GLU A 64 -9.25 20.40 5.91
N ASN A 65 -8.80 20.43 7.15
CA ASN A 65 -7.42 20.75 7.51
C ASN A 65 -6.45 19.55 7.45
N LEU A 66 -6.84 18.47 6.80
CA LEU A 66 -6.07 17.24 6.60
C LEU A 66 -5.77 16.46 7.90
N LEU A 67 -6.42 16.80 9.00
CA LEU A 67 -6.33 16.06 10.25
C LEU A 67 -7.37 14.93 10.32
N LEU A 68 -6.99 13.85 10.99
CA LEU A 68 -7.87 12.74 11.30
C LEU A 68 -8.49 12.94 12.67
N THR A 69 -9.79 12.63 12.80
CA THR A 69 -10.50 12.63 14.08
C THR A 69 -11.40 11.41 14.20
N SER A 70 -11.54 10.87 15.40
CA SER A 70 -12.42 9.76 15.72
C SER A 70 -12.98 9.92 17.14
N GLU A 71 -14.20 9.44 17.34
CA GLU A 71 -14.80 9.30 18.68
C GLU A 71 -14.24 8.10 19.45
N ASN A 72 -13.61 7.16 18.75
CA ASN A 72 -12.97 6.01 19.39
C ASN A 72 -11.66 6.45 20.06
N LYS A 73 -11.60 6.30 21.39
CA LYS A 73 -10.46 6.74 22.23
C LYS A 73 -9.16 5.96 21.98
N GLU A 74 -9.23 4.78 21.36
CA GLU A 74 -8.06 3.98 20.99
C GLU A 74 -7.39 4.49 19.71
N PHE A 75 -8.12 5.28 18.89
CA PHE A 75 -7.55 5.91 17.71
C PHE A 75 -6.80 7.18 18.09
N LYS A 76 -5.47 7.18 17.94
CA LYS A 76 -4.57 8.26 18.42
C LYS A 76 -3.86 9.04 17.31
N PHE A 77 -4.08 8.71 16.05
CA PHE A 77 -3.37 9.34 14.94
C PHE A 77 -4.01 10.67 14.54
N LYS A 78 -3.17 11.68 14.36
CA LYS A 78 -3.59 13.01 13.93
C LYS A 78 -3.55 13.15 12.40
N THR A 79 -2.57 12.51 11.75
CA THR A 79 -2.36 12.60 10.30
C THR A 79 -2.41 11.23 9.62
N VAL A 80 -2.57 11.21 8.30
CA VAL A 80 -2.43 9.99 7.51
C VAL A 80 -1.00 9.45 7.60
N ALA A 81 0.00 10.33 7.71
CA ALA A 81 1.40 9.93 7.88
C ALA A 81 1.64 9.17 9.19
N ASP A 82 1.04 9.61 10.31
CA ASP A 82 1.15 8.88 11.58
C ASP A 82 0.60 7.46 11.45
N TRP A 83 -0.57 7.31 10.80
CA TRP A 83 -1.17 6.01 10.56
C TRP A 83 -0.34 5.16 9.59
N TYR A 84 0.20 5.79 8.55
CA TYR A 84 1.11 5.14 7.60
C TYR A 84 2.36 4.57 8.28
N ASN A 85 3.02 5.35 9.14
CA ASN A 85 4.20 4.90 9.87
C ASN A 85 3.87 3.76 10.83
N TYR A 86 2.76 3.86 11.56
CA TYR A 86 2.28 2.79 12.43
C TYR A 86 2.12 1.45 11.71
N GLN A 87 1.52 1.45 10.52
CA GLN A 87 1.33 0.19 9.78
C GLN A 87 2.62 -0.39 9.22
N ILE A 88 3.61 0.46 8.87
CA ILE A 88 4.95 0.00 8.51
C ILE A 88 5.59 -0.69 9.70
N ASP A 89 5.51 -0.09 10.89
CA ASP A 89 6.05 -0.68 12.12
C ASP A 89 5.35 -2.01 12.46
N CYS A 90 4.03 -2.11 12.25
CA CYS A 90 3.32 -3.37 12.41
C CYS A 90 3.87 -4.47 11.49
N VAL A 91 4.13 -4.16 10.21
CA VAL A 91 4.66 -5.14 9.25
C VAL A 91 6.13 -5.47 9.53
N LYS A 92 6.95 -4.49 9.95
CA LYS A 92 8.35 -4.72 10.34
C LYS A 92 8.49 -5.69 11.52
N ASN A 93 7.57 -5.59 12.47
CA ASN A 93 7.58 -6.40 13.70
C ASN A 93 6.77 -7.71 13.57
N GLU A 94 6.16 -7.97 12.43
CA GLU A 94 5.40 -9.19 12.18
C GLU A 94 6.32 -10.34 11.80
N GLU A 95 6.11 -11.50 12.43
CA GLU A 95 6.73 -12.75 12.01
C GLU A 95 5.82 -13.43 10.99
N PHE A 96 6.35 -13.69 9.80
CA PHE A 96 5.61 -14.34 8.73
C PHE A 96 5.97 -15.83 8.67
N ASP A 97 4.94 -16.66 8.67
CA ASP A 97 5.02 -18.08 8.35
C ASP A 97 4.82 -18.34 6.84
N ASP A 98 4.61 -19.61 6.46
CA ASP A 98 4.39 -19.99 5.06
C ASP A 98 2.95 -19.75 4.58
N ASN A 99 2.10 -19.12 5.39
CA ASN A 99 0.72 -18.81 5.03
C ASN A 99 0.62 -17.60 4.09
N ILE A 100 -0.55 -17.47 3.47
CA ILE A 100 -0.87 -16.31 2.64
C ILE A 100 -0.97 -15.06 3.52
N ILE A 101 -0.14 -14.05 3.20
CA ILE A 101 -0.14 -12.76 3.90
C ILE A 101 -1.18 -11.82 3.29
N TYR A 102 -1.21 -11.71 1.96
CA TYR A 102 -2.17 -10.89 1.21
C TYR A 102 -2.66 -11.64 -0.03
N GLN A 103 -3.93 -11.41 -0.41
CA GLN A 103 -4.51 -11.92 -1.65
C GLN A 103 -5.52 -10.94 -2.22
N ASP A 104 -5.43 -10.63 -3.52
CA ASP A 104 -6.36 -9.74 -4.22
C ASP A 104 -6.55 -10.16 -5.68
N ASP A 105 -7.71 -9.81 -6.25
CA ASP A 105 -7.99 -10.01 -7.66
C ASP A 105 -7.33 -8.91 -8.51
N ILE A 106 -6.61 -9.32 -9.56
CA ILE A 106 -5.84 -8.42 -10.41
C ILE A 106 -5.91 -8.79 -11.90
N LEU A 107 -5.42 -7.87 -12.72
CA LEU A 107 -5.02 -8.13 -14.09
C LEU A 107 -3.49 -8.04 -14.17
N LEU A 108 -2.85 -9.13 -14.63
CA LEU A 108 -1.42 -9.14 -14.95
C LEU A 108 -1.20 -8.79 -16.42
N SER A 109 -0.22 -7.96 -16.68
CA SER A 109 0.21 -7.59 -18.04
C SER A 109 1.70 -7.28 -18.10
N MET A 110 2.25 -7.17 -19.30
CA MET A 110 3.61 -6.68 -19.56
C MET A 110 3.51 -5.38 -20.38
N PRO A 111 4.24 -4.32 -20.00
CA PRO A 111 4.37 -3.12 -20.82
C PRO A 111 5.13 -3.46 -22.11
N ARG A 112 4.89 -2.71 -23.16
CA ARG A 112 5.64 -2.78 -24.41
C ARG A 112 5.99 -1.39 -24.86
N LEU A 113 7.21 -1.22 -25.34
CA LEU A 113 7.66 0.05 -25.90
C LEU A 113 6.88 0.34 -27.20
N PHE A 114 6.29 1.53 -27.29
CA PHE A 114 5.52 2.01 -28.47
C PHE A 114 4.33 1.13 -28.91
N LYS A 115 3.88 0.19 -28.08
CA LYS A 115 2.73 -0.69 -28.37
C LYS A 115 1.80 -0.78 -27.16
N SER A 116 0.57 -1.23 -27.40
CA SER A 116 -0.33 -1.58 -26.31
C SER A 116 0.27 -2.70 -25.46
N ARG A 117 0.07 -2.63 -24.14
CA ARG A 117 0.52 -3.65 -23.20
C ARG A 117 0.04 -5.05 -23.59
N LYS A 118 0.88 -6.07 -23.39
CA LYS A 118 0.50 -7.47 -23.53
C LYS A 118 -0.26 -7.90 -22.28
N LYS A 119 -1.56 -8.15 -22.38
CA LYS A 119 -2.34 -8.75 -21.30
C LYS A 119 -1.93 -10.21 -21.15
N ILE A 120 -1.60 -10.63 -19.92
CA ILE A 120 -1.31 -12.03 -19.58
C ILE A 120 -2.58 -12.70 -19.11
N GLY A 121 -3.30 -12.12 -18.13
CA GLY A 121 -4.56 -12.66 -17.68
C GLY A 121 -5.09 -11.97 -16.41
N LYS A 122 -6.33 -12.28 -16.07
CA LYS A 122 -6.92 -11.99 -14.77
C LYS A 122 -6.61 -13.14 -13.82
N GLY A 123 -6.37 -12.85 -12.56
CA GLY A 123 -6.06 -13.86 -11.57
C GLY A 123 -5.96 -13.29 -10.17
N LYS A 124 -5.52 -14.12 -9.24
CA LYS A 124 -5.27 -13.74 -7.85
C LYS A 124 -3.80 -13.41 -7.67
N PHE A 125 -3.51 -12.25 -7.10
CA PHE A 125 -2.19 -11.85 -6.69
C PHE A 125 -2.02 -12.16 -5.21
N ILE A 126 -1.09 -13.05 -4.90
CA ILE A 126 -0.88 -13.63 -3.57
C ILE A 126 0.52 -13.26 -3.10
N ALA A 127 0.63 -12.82 -1.86
CA ALA A 127 1.91 -12.55 -1.22
C ALA A 127 2.18 -13.59 -0.11
N TYR A 128 3.39 -14.13 -0.16
CA TYR A 128 4.00 -14.96 0.87
C TYR A 128 5.22 -14.25 1.47
N LYS A 129 5.87 -14.86 2.44
CA LYS A 129 7.07 -14.30 3.10
C LYS A 129 8.30 -14.19 2.20
N ASP A 130 8.33 -14.90 1.08
CA ASP A 130 9.51 -15.05 0.21
C ASP A 130 9.22 -14.76 -1.26
N ARG A 131 7.95 -14.60 -1.64
CA ARG A 131 7.55 -14.47 -3.03
C ARG A 131 6.18 -13.83 -3.21
N PHE A 132 5.94 -13.36 -4.43
CA PHE A 132 4.60 -13.13 -4.95
C PHE A 132 4.22 -14.24 -5.92
N GLU A 133 2.94 -14.58 -5.95
CA GLU A 133 2.36 -15.49 -6.93
C GLU A 133 1.18 -14.83 -7.64
N VAL A 134 1.03 -15.09 -8.92
CA VAL A 134 -0.19 -14.76 -9.67
C VAL A 134 -0.80 -16.06 -10.16
N GLU A 135 -1.91 -16.44 -9.57
CA GLU A 135 -2.71 -17.58 -10.02
C GLU A 135 -3.62 -17.14 -11.16
N LEU A 136 -3.36 -17.65 -12.35
CA LEU A 136 -4.15 -17.44 -13.56
C LEU A 136 -5.02 -18.68 -13.82
N LYS A 137 -6.00 -18.56 -14.74
CA LYS A 137 -6.93 -19.68 -15.02
C LYS A 137 -6.25 -21.00 -15.33
N ASN A 138 -5.14 -21.00 -16.09
CA ASN A 138 -4.49 -22.23 -16.58
C ASN A 138 -3.02 -22.35 -16.17
N ASN A 139 -2.44 -21.36 -15.50
CA ASN A 139 -1.05 -21.37 -15.08
C ASN A 139 -0.84 -20.46 -13.85
N LYS A 140 0.35 -20.57 -13.30
CA LYS A 140 0.82 -19.72 -12.19
C LYS A 140 2.12 -19.03 -12.58
N LYS A 141 2.24 -17.75 -12.25
CA LYS A 141 3.50 -17.01 -12.34
C LYS A 141 4.01 -16.74 -10.92
N VAL A 142 5.25 -17.09 -10.67
CA VAL A 142 5.93 -16.89 -9.38
C VAL A 142 7.01 -15.82 -9.55
N PHE A 143 7.17 -14.99 -8.53
CA PHE A 143 8.17 -13.93 -8.42
C PHE A 143 8.85 -14.06 -7.06
N GLU A 144 9.91 -14.83 -6.99
CA GLU A 144 10.75 -14.97 -5.78
C GLU A 144 11.41 -13.61 -5.46
N PHE A 145 11.39 -13.21 -4.19
CA PHE A 145 11.88 -11.89 -3.77
C PHE A 145 13.36 -11.67 -4.07
N ASP A 146 14.17 -12.71 -4.02
CA ASP A 146 15.61 -12.64 -4.34
C ASP A 146 15.87 -12.26 -5.80
N ASN A 147 14.95 -12.61 -6.71
CA ASN A 147 15.03 -12.34 -8.14
C ASN A 147 14.27 -11.09 -8.57
N ILE A 148 13.57 -10.42 -7.63
CA ILE A 148 12.94 -9.13 -7.89
C ILE A 148 13.99 -8.03 -7.78
N GLU A 149 14.20 -7.32 -8.88
CA GLU A 149 15.10 -6.16 -8.96
C GLU A 149 14.49 -4.94 -8.28
N ALA A 150 13.21 -4.69 -8.53
CA ALA A 150 12.46 -3.60 -7.90
C ALA A 150 10.93 -3.83 -7.95
N VAL A 151 10.23 -3.25 -6.99
CA VAL A 151 8.78 -3.10 -7.00
C VAL A 151 8.44 -1.62 -6.92
N THR A 152 7.64 -1.11 -7.85
CA THR A 152 7.30 0.32 -7.90
C THR A 152 5.80 0.52 -8.11
N LEU A 153 5.25 1.57 -7.49
CA LEU A 153 3.88 2.00 -7.73
C LEU A 153 3.84 3.01 -8.88
N LEU A 154 2.96 2.79 -9.84
CA LEU A 154 2.78 3.67 -10.97
C LEU A 154 1.37 4.26 -10.98
N GLY A 155 1.24 5.46 -10.45
CA GLY A 155 -0.03 6.13 -10.26
C GLY A 155 -0.94 5.39 -9.27
N LYS A 156 -2.25 5.42 -9.52
CA LYS A 156 -3.24 5.03 -8.49
C LYS A 156 -3.62 3.55 -8.49
N LYS A 157 -3.27 2.78 -9.53
CA LYS A 157 -3.84 1.44 -9.75
C LYS A 157 -2.87 0.43 -10.33
N LYS A 158 -1.61 0.77 -10.42
CA LYS A 158 -0.61 -0.07 -11.06
C LYS A 158 0.58 -0.25 -10.15
N MET A 159 1.12 -1.44 -10.18
CA MET A 159 2.39 -1.77 -9.58
C MET A 159 3.24 -2.49 -10.63
N ASN A 160 4.48 -2.08 -10.79
CA ASN A 160 5.45 -2.78 -11.60
C ASN A 160 6.27 -3.71 -10.72
N ILE A 161 6.53 -4.91 -11.23
CA ILE A 161 7.48 -5.86 -10.69
C ILE A 161 8.55 -6.04 -11.76
N TYR A 162 9.78 -5.66 -11.45
CA TYR A 162 10.96 -5.88 -12.30
C TYR A 162 11.56 -7.21 -11.87
N TYR A 163 11.56 -8.17 -12.79
CA TYR A 163 11.89 -9.55 -12.47
C TYR A 163 12.58 -10.23 -13.65
N ASN A 164 13.83 -10.65 -13.45
CA ASN A 164 14.66 -11.31 -14.49
C ASN A 164 14.72 -10.50 -15.80
N ASN A 165 15.05 -9.22 -15.72
CA ASN A 165 15.10 -8.27 -16.84
C ASN A 165 13.77 -8.07 -17.59
N GLU A 166 12.67 -8.53 -17.05
CA GLU A 166 11.32 -8.29 -17.57
C GLU A 166 10.51 -7.39 -16.62
N THR A 167 9.59 -6.62 -17.18
CA THR A 167 8.66 -5.81 -16.38
C THR A 167 7.26 -6.40 -16.45
N TYR A 168 6.73 -6.70 -15.29
CA TYR A 168 5.34 -7.11 -15.13
C TYR A 168 4.54 -5.99 -14.48
N GLN A 169 3.30 -5.78 -14.94
CA GLN A 169 2.39 -4.81 -14.36
C GLN A 169 1.18 -5.49 -13.75
N VAL A 170 0.99 -5.27 -12.47
CA VAL A 170 -0.19 -5.66 -11.71
C VAL A 170 -1.18 -4.48 -11.71
N PHE A 171 -2.42 -4.74 -12.10
CA PHE A 171 -3.50 -3.76 -12.09
C PHE A 171 -4.59 -4.23 -11.14
N GLY A 172 -4.93 -3.37 -10.22
CA GLY A 172 -6.06 -3.58 -9.32
C GLY A 172 -7.31 -2.77 -9.69
N ASP A 173 -8.34 -2.96 -8.92
CA ASP A 173 -9.52 -2.11 -8.96
C ASP A 173 -9.22 -0.70 -8.38
N LYS A 174 -10.28 0.13 -8.25
CA LYS A 174 -10.11 1.50 -7.72
C LYS A 174 -9.73 1.56 -6.26
N LYS A 175 -10.01 0.52 -5.48
CA LYS A 175 -9.84 0.48 -4.02
C LYS A 175 -8.68 -0.39 -3.58
N LEU A 176 -8.12 -1.19 -4.49
CA LEU A 176 -7.01 -2.07 -4.16
C LEU A 176 -5.80 -1.29 -3.64
N ASN A 177 -5.34 -1.70 -2.47
CA ASN A 177 -4.10 -1.21 -1.89
C ASN A 177 -2.92 -2.03 -2.42
N LEU A 178 -2.20 -1.49 -3.40
CA LEU A 178 -0.97 -2.11 -3.92
C LEU A 178 0.26 -1.78 -3.07
N LEU A 179 0.16 -0.75 -2.23
CA LEU A 179 1.25 -0.31 -1.38
C LEU A 179 1.65 -1.38 -0.35
N LYS A 180 0.69 -2.16 0.18
CA LYS A 180 0.94 -3.25 1.12
C LYS A 180 1.90 -4.32 0.57
N TYR A 181 1.81 -4.63 -0.74
CA TYR A 181 2.71 -5.57 -1.41
C TYR A 181 4.13 -5.00 -1.55
N MET A 182 4.22 -3.72 -1.91
CA MET A 182 5.51 -3.04 -2.00
C MET A 182 6.18 -2.96 -0.62
N HIS A 183 5.44 -2.58 0.43
CA HIS A 183 5.96 -2.55 1.79
C HIS A 183 6.44 -3.93 2.24
N LEU A 184 5.63 -4.97 2.03
CA LEU A 184 6.00 -6.34 2.41
C LEU A 184 7.33 -6.74 1.76
N HIS A 185 7.44 -6.55 0.43
CA HIS A 185 8.66 -6.91 -0.31
C HIS A 185 9.90 -6.21 0.27
N TYR A 186 9.87 -4.88 0.41
CA TYR A 186 11.04 -4.13 0.87
C TYR A 186 11.35 -4.37 2.35
N ILE A 187 10.34 -4.52 3.19
CA ILE A 187 10.54 -4.82 4.61
C ILE A 187 11.24 -6.19 4.77
N ILE A 188 10.81 -7.20 4.01
CA ILE A 188 11.44 -8.52 4.05
C ILE A 188 12.86 -8.46 3.46
N LYS A 189 13.04 -7.81 2.31
CA LYS A 189 14.33 -7.69 1.63
C LYS A 189 15.38 -6.93 2.45
N ASN A 190 14.95 -6.00 3.28
CA ASN A 190 15.81 -5.21 4.17
C ASN A 190 15.97 -5.82 5.57
N LYS A 191 15.27 -6.93 5.87
CA LYS A 191 15.34 -7.55 7.19
C LYS A 191 16.79 -7.99 7.49
N GLY A 192 17.35 -7.47 8.60
CA GLY A 192 18.72 -7.73 9.00
C GLY A 192 19.79 -6.84 8.36
N LYS A 193 19.41 -5.84 7.55
CA LYS A 193 20.31 -4.81 7.04
C LYS A 193 20.27 -3.59 7.96
N GLU A 194 21.42 -2.90 8.12
CA GLU A 194 21.53 -1.71 9.00
C GLU A 194 20.75 -0.51 8.45
N ASP A 195 20.62 -0.41 7.10
CA ASP A 195 19.91 0.66 6.42
C ASP A 195 18.85 0.10 5.45
N ASP A 196 17.76 0.83 5.25
CA ASP A 196 16.69 0.49 4.30
C ASP A 196 17.10 0.81 2.84
N TYR A 197 18.27 0.31 2.39
CA TYR A 197 18.88 0.66 1.09
C TYR A 197 18.06 0.29 -0.14
N GLU A 198 17.22 -0.74 -0.01
CA GLU A 198 16.46 -1.25 -1.17
C GLU A 198 15.13 -0.51 -1.37
N PHE A 199 14.71 0.28 -0.41
CA PHE A 199 13.54 1.10 -0.56
C PHE A 199 13.91 2.36 -1.35
N LEU A 200 13.60 2.35 -2.66
CA LEU A 200 13.60 3.55 -3.50
C LEU A 200 12.45 4.47 -3.08
N GLY A 201 12.40 4.69 -1.79
CA GLY A 201 11.38 5.51 -1.22
C GLY A 201 11.88 6.92 -1.10
N LEU A 202 11.24 7.60 -0.93
CA LEU A 202 11.00 8.96 -0.59
C LEU A 202 11.17 9.13 0.91
#